data_f2db4b5480cfcae7302c938a92cb80eb
#
_entry.id   f2db4b5480cfcae7302c938a92cb80eb
#
_cell.length_a   1.000
_cell.length_b   1.000
_cell.length_c   1.000
_cell.angle_alpha   90.00
_cell.angle_beta   90.00
_cell.angle_gamma   90.00
#
_symmetry.space_group_name_H-M   'P 1'
#
loop_
_entity.id
_entity.type
_entity.pdbx_description
1 polymer ?
#
loop_
_entity_poly.entity_id
_entity_poly.type
_entity_poly.pdbx_seq_one_letter_code
_entity_poly.pdbx_strand_id
1 'polypeptide(L)'
;MPSFNVLTDVIGGQDRASNKDTTLPYDIRAEIDWHDFACTANPLGAPERIKDAIASAIAEGAMTFRPDKAGVHLSNNLARYYEISPECFLVGTSPSALIADIAQAYRPCNVGIPTPAPTEYYLAVANVGHNPVKLMNAYSLSAVEPQVAVQNGVRFEAAVLGNPSFPCARLLSERTLDRYIDHCNWVIVDESSVTLTMGGDSFVTRAYKQENLIVIRNLSEELGMPGIPLSYAIGHPDTIKLIRQFTDGTSIGMFHEIVAQQLPYLGDYQERTNTLIDKEIPWVQCMLSLIPGIRVFPSEANFVMCALEERAARDFGIADATDLVVRLQTAGFGLRDLTGIPGIEANRYFLVCIRSHEENEKLIQTLRCIIVERPY
;
A
#
# COMPACT_ATOMS: atom_id res chain seq x y z
N MET A 1 -22.80 26.50 3.78
CA MET A 1 -22.88 25.15 3.19
C MET A 1 -22.44 25.27 1.75
N PRO A 2 -21.32 24.66 1.31
CA PRO A 2 -21.01 24.57 -0.11
C PRO A 2 -22.15 23.76 -0.76
N SER A 3 -22.64 24.24 -1.87
CA SER A 3 -23.77 23.65 -2.55
C SER A 3 -23.41 22.24 -3.02
N PHE A 4 -24.35 21.30 -2.91
CA PHE A 4 -24.27 19.90 -3.37
C PHE A 4 -23.67 19.72 -4.79
N ASN A 5 -23.60 20.78 -5.58
CA ASN A 5 -23.07 20.81 -6.93
C ASN A 5 -21.55 20.67 -7.03
N VAL A 6 -20.78 21.10 -6.00
CA VAL A 6 -19.31 21.03 -6.06
C VAL A 6 -18.82 19.58 -5.99
N LEU A 7 -19.45 18.76 -5.16
CA LEU A 7 -19.11 17.32 -5.08
C LEU A 7 -19.46 16.56 -6.35
N THR A 8 -20.62 16.83 -6.96
CA THR A 8 -21.04 16.21 -8.23
C THR A 8 -20.18 16.68 -9.42
N ASP A 9 -19.73 17.91 -9.44
CA ASP A 9 -18.88 18.42 -10.50
C ASP A 9 -17.44 17.91 -10.42
N VAL A 10 -16.90 17.75 -9.21
CA VAL A 10 -15.56 17.18 -9.00
C VAL A 10 -15.54 15.67 -9.19
N ILE A 11 -16.56 14.95 -8.73
CA ILE A 11 -16.67 13.49 -8.87
C ILE A 11 -17.16 13.09 -10.27
N GLY A 12 -18.05 13.88 -10.88
CA GLY A 12 -18.67 13.60 -12.18
C GLY A 12 -17.84 14.01 -13.40
N GLY A 13 -16.84 14.89 -13.24
CA GLY A 13 -16.00 15.41 -14.34
C GLY A 13 -14.75 14.58 -14.63
N GLN A 14 -14.43 13.59 -13.83
CA GLN A 14 -13.31 12.69 -14.11
C GLN A 14 -13.79 11.50 -14.96
N ASP A 15 -13.10 11.27 -16.07
CA ASP A 15 -13.34 10.12 -16.95
C ASP A 15 -13.47 8.83 -16.13
N ARG A 16 -14.64 8.24 -16.17
CA ARG A 16 -15.01 7.01 -15.40
C ARG A 16 -14.10 5.81 -15.67
N ALA A 17 -13.18 5.91 -16.62
CA ALA A 17 -12.34 4.80 -17.05
C ALA A 17 -10.91 4.79 -16.49
N SER A 18 -10.37 5.89 -15.93
CA SER A 18 -8.94 5.99 -15.67
C SER A 18 -8.52 6.29 -14.23
N ASN A 19 -9.40 6.68 -13.32
CA ASN A 19 -8.99 7.01 -11.96
C ASN A 19 -9.94 6.47 -10.90
N LYS A 20 -9.64 5.27 -10.40
CA LYS A 20 -10.38 4.59 -9.33
C LYS A 20 -9.94 5.00 -7.92
N ASP A 21 -8.99 5.92 -7.81
CA ASP A 21 -8.60 6.54 -6.56
C ASP A 21 -9.60 7.65 -6.20
N THR A 22 -10.31 7.44 -5.12
CA THR A 22 -11.31 8.37 -4.56
C THR A 22 -10.66 9.53 -3.79
N THR A 23 -9.43 9.89 -4.14
CA THR A 23 -8.70 10.99 -3.50
C THR A 23 -9.24 12.33 -3.98
N LEU A 24 -9.92 13.05 -3.09
CA LEU A 24 -10.29 14.44 -3.34
C LEU A 24 -9.07 15.36 -3.23
N PRO A 25 -9.02 16.47 -4.01
CA PRO A 25 -8.02 17.51 -3.83
C PRO A 25 -7.98 18.05 -2.40
N TYR A 26 -6.79 18.45 -1.95
CA TYR A 26 -6.55 18.90 -0.56
C TYR A 26 -7.45 20.05 -0.12
N ASP A 27 -7.65 21.06 -0.98
CA ASP A 27 -8.49 22.21 -0.75
C ASP A 27 -9.95 21.83 -0.52
N ILE A 28 -10.47 20.87 -1.29
CA ILE A 28 -11.85 20.38 -1.14
C ILE A 28 -12.01 19.57 0.14
N ARG A 29 -11.03 18.73 0.52
CA ARG A 29 -11.07 17.95 1.76
C ARG A 29 -11.15 18.84 3.02
N ALA A 30 -10.51 20.00 2.99
CA ALA A 30 -10.54 20.94 4.10
C ALA A 30 -11.91 21.60 4.31
N GLU A 31 -12.77 21.60 3.29
CA GLU A 31 -14.10 22.24 3.33
C GLU A 31 -15.24 21.30 3.71
N ILE A 32 -15.00 19.97 3.68
CA ILE A 32 -16.01 18.94 3.97
C ILE A 32 -15.52 18.00 5.06
N ASP A 33 -16.44 17.41 5.84
CA ASP A 33 -16.15 16.33 6.78
C ASP A 33 -15.87 15.03 6.00
N TRP A 34 -14.64 14.93 5.48
CA TRP A 34 -14.20 13.82 4.63
C TRP A 34 -13.37 12.82 5.40
N HIS A 35 -13.81 11.56 5.38
CA HIS A 35 -13.10 10.43 5.98
C HIS A 35 -12.52 9.52 4.90
N ASP A 36 -11.18 9.47 4.81
CA ASP A 36 -10.49 8.71 3.74
C ASP A 36 -10.20 7.27 4.17
N PHE A 37 -11.11 6.37 3.87
CA PHE A 37 -10.95 4.92 4.05
C PHE A 37 -10.37 4.20 2.81
N ALA A 38 -9.92 4.95 1.80
CA ALA A 38 -9.19 4.42 0.64
C ALA A 38 -7.67 4.44 0.84
N CYS A 39 -7.17 5.27 1.75
CA CYS A 39 -5.75 5.47 2.03
C CYS A 39 -5.23 4.43 3.03
N THR A 40 -4.26 3.62 2.61
CA THR A 40 -3.62 2.57 3.43
C THR A 40 -2.57 3.09 4.41
N ALA A 41 -2.28 4.39 4.40
CA ALA A 41 -1.31 5.00 5.30
C ALA A 41 -1.74 4.91 6.78
N ASN A 42 -0.74 4.98 7.67
CA ASN A 42 -0.94 4.89 9.12
C ASN A 42 -2.05 5.85 9.60
N PRO A 43 -3.09 5.34 10.23
CA PRO A 43 -4.24 6.15 10.66
C PRO A 43 -3.91 7.21 11.73
N LEU A 44 -2.78 7.11 12.40
CA LEU A 44 -2.32 8.14 13.34
C LEU A 44 -1.90 9.44 12.64
N GLY A 45 -1.70 9.40 11.31
CA GLY A 45 -1.13 10.52 10.54
C GLY A 45 0.33 10.79 10.87
N ALA A 46 0.92 11.82 10.26
CA ALA A 46 2.33 12.14 10.44
C ALA A 46 2.69 12.45 11.91
N PRO A 47 3.79 11.87 12.45
CA PRO A 47 4.26 12.16 13.80
C PRO A 47 4.53 13.66 14.00
N GLU A 48 4.12 14.22 15.14
CA GLU A 48 4.35 15.64 15.45
C GLU A 48 5.83 16.02 15.36
N ARG A 49 6.71 15.15 15.84
CA ARG A 49 8.16 15.35 15.74
C ARG A 49 8.65 15.57 14.30
N ILE A 50 8.07 14.87 13.33
CA ILE A 50 8.41 15.06 11.91
C ILE A 50 7.84 16.38 11.38
N LYS A 51 6.60 16.70 11.74
CA LYS A 51 5.99 17.99 11.37
C LYS A 51 6.81 19.17 11.87
N ASP A 52 7.22 19.14 13.13
CA ASP A 52 8.07 20.17 13.74
C ASP A 52 9.44 20.27 13.08
N ALA A 53 10.07 19.13 12.79
CA ALA A 53 11.37 19.10 12.11
C ALA A 53 11.29 19.68 10.69
N ILE A 54 10.24 19.37 9.94
CA ILE A 54 10.01 19.93 8.60
C ILE A 54 9.72 21.42 8.69
N ALA A 55 8.86 21.87 9.62
CA ALA A 55 8.54 23.29 9.81
C ALA A 55 9.80 24.10 10.15
N SER A 56 10.64 23.62 11.07
CA SER A 56 11.91 24.26 11.43
C SER A 56 12.86 24.34 10.22
N ALA A 57 12.99 23.26 9.46
CA ALA A 57 13.84 23.22 8.29
C ALA A 57 13.39 24.21 7.21
N ILE A 58 12.06 24.35 7.00
CA ILE A 58 11.52 25.36 6.07
C ILE A 58 11.88 26.76 6.55
N ALA A 59 11.72 27.06 7.84
CA ALA A 59 12.06 28.35 8.43
C ALA A 59 13.58 28.67 8.31
N GLU A 60 14.43 27.66 8.37
CA GLU A 60 15.90 27.75 8.20
C GLU A 60 16.33 27.79 6.72
N GLY A 61 15.40 27.74 5.77
CA GLY A 61 15.68 27.85 4.35
C GLY A 61 16.08 26.55 3.66
N ALA A 62 15.72 25.38 4.21
CA ALA A 62 16.04 24.06 3.63
C ALA A 62 15.62 23.90 2.16
N MET A 63 14.59 24.61 1.72
CA MET A 63 14.11 24.59 0.33
C MET A 63 15.13 25.12 -0.69
N THR A 64 16.15 25.84 -0.25
CA THR A 64 17.21 26.38 -1.13
C THR A 64 18.40 25.43 -1.28
N PHE A 65 18.47 24.37 -0.50
CA PHE A 65 19.54 23.39 -0.57
C PHE A 65 19.17 22.24 -1.50
N ARG A 66 20.17 21.78 -2.24
CA ARG A 66 20.03 20.56 -3.04
C ARG A 66 20.52 19.39 -2.23
N PRO A 67 19.73 18.31 -2.08
CA PRO A 67 20.20 17.09 -1.44
C PRO A 67 21.36 16.47 -2.21
N ASP A 68 22.11 15.58 -1.58
CA ASP A 68 23.17 14.85 -2.23
C ASP A 68 22.63 13.92 -3.34
N LYS A 69 23.43 13.73 -4.37
CA LYS A 69 23.09 12.77 -5.42
C LYS A 69 23.22 11.36 -4.86
N ALA A 70 22.29 10.50 -5.25
CA ALA A 70 22.21 9.10 -4.83
C ALA A 70 21.73 8.85 -3.38
N GLY A 71 21.27 9.85 -2.65
CA GLY A 71 20.67 9.70 -1.31
C GLY A 71 21.61 9.09 -0.28
N VAL A 72 22.91 9.46 -0.29
CA VAL A 72 23.92 8.93 0.64
C VAL A 72 23.58 9.28 2.09
N HIS A 73 23.17 10.53 2.34
CA HIS A 73 22.77 10.95 3.70
C HIS A 73 21.54 10.19 4.19
N LEU A 74 20.56 10.00 3.32
CA LEU A 74 19.36 9.22 3.62
C LEU A 74 19.72 7.76 3.92
N SER A 75 20.54 7.13 3.08
CA SER A 75 21.03 5.75 3.31
C SER A 75 21.81 5.62 4.63
N ASN A 76 22.63 6.60 5.00
CA ASN A 76 23.36 6.62 6.27
C ASN A 76 22.40 6.73 7.48
N ASN A 77 21.32 7.52 7.38
CA ASN A 77 20.32 7.63 8.44
C ASN A 77 19.53 6.33 8.60
N LEU A 78 19.13 5.71 7.49
CA LEU A 78 18.49 4.39 7.51
C LEU A 78 19.42 3.31 8.08
N ALA A 79 20.70 3.34 7.69
CA ALA A 79 21.71 2.41 8.19
C ALA A 79 21.87 2.47 9.72
N ARG A 80 21.81 3.66 10.30
CA ARG A 80 21.82 3.84 11.77
C ARG A 80 20.57 3.31 12.43
N TYR A 81 19.40 3.51 11.80
CA TYR A 81 18.13 3.02 12.32
C TYR A 81 18.05 1.49 12.31
N TYR A 82 18.54 0.84 11.24
CA TYR A 82 18.53 -0.61 11.08
C TYR A 82 19.78 -1.32 11.64
N GLU A 83 20.80 -0.59 12.02
CA GLU A 83 22.10 -1.12 12.48
C GLU A 83 22.79 -2.03 11.43
N ILE A 84 22.65 -1.69 10.14
CA ILE A 84 23.28 -2.39 9.01
C ILE A 84 24.04 -1.43 8.10
N SER A 85 24.88 -1.97 7.19
CA SER A 85 25.67 -1.15 6.27
C SER A 85 24.83 -0.24 5.38
N PRO A 86 25.20 1.05 5.16
CA PRO A 86 24.52 1.92 4.21
C PRO A 86 24.58 1.43 2.76
N GLU A 87 25.48 0.52 2.44
CA GLU A 87 25.58 -0.12 1.13
C GLU A 87 24.39 -1.05 0.82
N CYS A 88 23.65 -1.47 1.86
CA CYS A 88 22.45 -2.31 1.72
C CYS A 88 21.21 -1.56 1.25
N PHE A 89 21.22 -0.22 1.19
CA PHE A 89 20.04 0.58 0.90
C PHE A 89 20.05 1.16 -0.51
N LEU A 90 18.87 1.12 -1.16
CA LEU A 90 18.55 1.90 -2.34
C LEU A 90 17.35 2.77 -1.99
N VAL A 91 17.48 4.09 -2.15
CA VAL A 91 16.41 5.04 -1.80
C VAL A 91 15.62 5.46 -3.04
N GLY A 92 14.32 5.68 -2.87
CA GLY A 92 13.41 6.07 -3.94
C GLY A 92 12.15 6.73 -3.40
N THR A 93 11.24 7.09 -4.29
CA THR A 93 10.02 7.82 -3.94
C THR A 93 8.81 6.92 -3.76
N SER A 94 8.74 5.79 -4.45
CA SER A 94 7.60 4.87 -4.36
C SER A 94 8.03 3.42 -4.56
N PRO A 95 7.24 2.45 -4.06
CA PRO A 95 7.51 1.03 -4.31
C PRO A 95 7.56 0.69 -5.79
N SER A 96 6.64 1.22 -6.60
CA SER A 96 6.61 0.95 -8.05
C SER A 96 7.83 1.50 -8.80
N ALA A 97 8.33 2.68 -8.41
CA ALA A 97 9.56 3.21 -8.96
C ALA A 97 10.76 2.32 -8.61
N LEU A 98 10.86 1.89 -7.35
CA LEU A 98 11.92 0.96 -6.91
C LEU A 98 11.84 -0.40 -7.60
N ILE A 99 10.62 -0.95 -7.81
CA ILE A 99 10.44 -2.19 -8.58
C ILE A 99 10.98 -2.03 -9.99
N ALA A 100 10.69 -0.91 -10.68
CA ALA A 100 11.20 -0.63 -12.01
C ALA A 100 12.73 -0.49 -12.02
N ASP A 101 13.30 0.26 -11.09
CA ASP A 101 14.75 0.46 -10.95
C ASP A 101 15.48 -0.86 -10.72
N ILE A 102 14.93 -1.72 -9.83
CA ILE A 102 15.48 -3.04 -9.53
C ILE A 102 15.40 -3.94 -10.78
N ALA A 103 14.21 -4.00 -11.39
CA ALA A 103 13.98 -4.86 -12.56
C ALA A 103 14.89 -4.46 -13.74
N GLN A 104 15.11 -3.15 -13.96
CA GLN A 104 15.98 -2.65 -15.03
C GLN A 104 17.43 -3.15 -14.95
N ALA A 105 17.90 -3.51 -13.75
CA ALA A 105 19.26 -4.05 -13.56
C ALA A 105 19.43 -5.49 -14.08
N TYR A 106 18.35 -6.16 -14.41
CA TYR A 106 18.34 -7.55 -14.87
C TYR A 106 17.94 -7.67 -16.34
N ARG A 107 18.35 -8.76 -16.98
CA ARG A 107 17.92 -9.05 -18.35
C ARG A 107 16.42 -9.33 -18.39
N PRO A 108 15.71 -8.92 -19.47
CA PRO A 108 14.30 -9.21 -19.65
C PRO A 108 13.97 -10.70 -19.44
N CYS A 109 12.98 -10.95 -18.59
CA CYS A 109 12.52 -12.30 -18.24
C CYS A 109 11.03 -12.29 -17.89
N ASN A 110 10.45 -13.46 -17.64
CA ASN A 110 9.11 -13.56 -17.07
C ASN A 110 9.15 -13.28 -15.56
N VAL A 111 8.31 -12.36 -15.09
CA VAL A 111 8.21 -11.99 -13.69
C VAL A 111 6.87 -12.46 -13.14
N GLY A 112 6.90 -13.41 -12.21
CA GLY A 112 5.71 -13.93 -11.55
C GLY A 112 5.15 -12.94 -10.52
N ILE A 113 3.87 -12.62 -10.64
CA ILE A 113 3.17 -11.73 -9.71
C ILE A 113 1.91 -12.45 -9.22
N PRO A 114 1.86 -12.86 -7.92
CA PRO A 114 0.65 -13.46 -7.33
C PRO A 114 -0.54 -12.51 -7.43
N THR A 115 -1.66 -13.00 -7.92
CA THR A 115 -2.89 -12.21 -8.13
C THR A 115 -3.97 -12.57 -7.12
N PRO A 116 -4.76 -11.59 -6.63
CA PRO A 116 -4.77 -10.18 -7.03
C PRO A 116 -3.57 -9.39 -6.48
N ALA A 117 -3.13 -8.37 -7.22
CA ALA A 117 -2.00 -7.52 -6.86
C ALA A 117 -2.17 -6.11 -7.46
N PRO A 118 -1.43 -5.09 -6.94
CA PRO A 118 -1.44 -3.74 -7.50
C PRO A 118 -1.09 -3.74 -8.99
N THR A 119 -1.85 -2.98 -9.79
CA THR A 119 -1.57 -2.79 -11.23
C THR A 119 -0.18 -2.22 -11.47
N GLU A 120 0.29 -1.42 -10.54
CA GLU A 120 1.60 -0.76 -10.55
C GLU A 120 2.76 -1.76 -10.61
N TYR A 121 2.63 -2.95 -10.02
CA TYR A 121 3.66 -4.00 -10.12
C TYR A 121 3.83 -4.48 -11.55
N TYR A 122 2.71 -4.72 -12.25
CA TYR A 122 2.70 -5.15 -13.65
C TYR A 122 3.30 -4.09 -14.56
N LEU A 123 2.89 -2.84 -14.36
CA LEU A 123 3.39 -1.70 -15.14
C LEU A 123 4.89 -1.46 -14.88
N ALA A 124 5.34 -1.53 -13.62
CA ALA A 124 6.72 -1.30 -13.27
C ALA A 124 7.67 -2.25 -14.00
N VAL A 125 7.37 -3.56 -14.01
CA VAL A 125 8.22 -4.54 -14.69
C VAL A 125 8.06 -4.51 -16.21
N ALA A 126 6.83 -4.27 -16.71
CA ALA A 126 6.59 -4.21 -18.16
C ALA A 126 7.28 -3.01 -18.83
N ASN A 127 7.27 -1.85 -18.17
CA ASN A 127 7.86 -0.61 -18.71
C ASN A 127 9.39 -0.71 -18.90
N VAL A 128 10.06 -1.62 -18.20
CA VAL A 128 11.50 -1.86 -18.33
C VAL A 128 11.81 -3.14 -19.13
N GLY A 129 10.81 -3.69 -19.83
CA GLY A 129 10.99 -4.75 -20.82
C GLY A 129 10.81 -6.18 -20.33
N HIS A 130 10.43 -6.40 -19.07
CA HIS A 130 10.07 -7.72 -18.56
C HIS A 130 8.64 -8.10 -18.95
N ASN A 131 8.32 -9.40 -18.93
CA ASN A 131 6.99 -9.93 -19.16
C ASN A 131 6.30 -10.29 -17.83
N PRO A 132 5.33 -9.51 -17.33
CA PRO A 132 4.62 -9.85 -16.11
C PRO A 132 3.69 -11.05 -16.32
N VAL A 133 3.84 -12.07 -15.47
CA VAL A 133 3.05 -13.30 -15.48
C VAL A 133 2.14 -13.33 -14.25
N LYS A 134 0.84 -13.37 -14.47
CA LYS A 134 -0.14 -13.50 -13.39
C LYS A 134 -0.07 -14.91 -12.79
N LEU A 135 0.23 -15.00 -11.51
CA LEU A 135 0.17 -16.26 -10.77
C LEU A 135 -1.18 -16.33 -10.04
N MET A 136 -2.15 -16.99 -10.66
CA MET A 136 -3.51 -17.08 -10.09
C MET A 136 -3.53 -18.08 -8.94
N ASN A 137 -4.05 -17.68 -7.79
CA ASN A 137 -4.40 -18.64 -6.75
C ASN A 137 -5.74 -19.28 -7.11
N ALA A 138 -5.72 -20.53 -7.52
CA ALA A 138 -6.88 -21.21 -8.11
C ALA A 138 -8.06 -21.42 -7.14
N TYR A 139 -7.89 -21.21 -5.83
CA TYR A 139 -8.86 -21.74 -4.86
C TYR A 139 -9.47 -20.76 -3.86
N SER A 140 -8.92 -19.58 -3.63
CA SER A 140 -9.55 -18.60 -2.72
C SER A 140 -8.81 -17.27 -2.64
N LEU A 141 -9.54 -16.15 -2.69
CA LEU A 141 -9.02 -14.82 -2.34
C LEU A 141 -8.60 -14.74 -0.85
N SER A 142 -8.97 -15.73 -0.05
CA SER A 142 -8.61 -15.85 1.36
C SER A 142 -7.46 -16.82 1.65
N ALA A 143 -6.98 -17.57 0.64
CA ALA A 143 -5.88 -18.51 0.79
C ALA A 143 -4.71 -18.05 -0.08
N VAL A 144 -3.90 -17.16 0.46
CA VAL A 144 -2.67 -16.72 -0.20
C VAL A 144 -1.53 -17.64 0.22
N GLU A 145 -1.57 -18.90 -0.20
CA GLU A 145 -0.33 -19.57 -0.51
C GLU A 145 -0.10 -19.38 -2.00
N PRO A 146 0.86 -18.54 -2.41
CA PRO A 146 1.29 -18.51 -3.80
C PRO A 146 1.82 -19.91 -4.11
N GLN A 147 0.99 -20.71 -4.79
CA GLN A 147 1.53 -21.90 -5.39
C GLN A 147 2.53 -21.41 -6.43
N VAL A 148 3.76 -21.89 -6.31
CA VAL A 148 4.72 -21.90 -7.42
C VAL A 148 4.12 -22.85 -8.47
N ALA A 149 3.04 -22.41 -9.07
CA ALA A 149 2.32 -23.14 -10.07
C ALA A 149 2.58 -22.44 -11.38
N VAL A 150 3.24 -23.19 -12.22
CA VAL A 150 3.31 -22.93 -13.67
C VAL A 150 1.87 -22.81 -14.17
N GLN A 151 1.35 -21.58 -14.26
CA GLN A 151 0.09 -21.36 -14.93
C GLN A 151 0.33 -21.51 -16.43
N ASN A 152 -0.42 -22.40 -17.06
CA ASN A 152 -0.41 -22.64 -18.52
C ASN A 152 0.99 -22.98 -19.10
N GLY A 153 1.89 -23.61 -18.34
CA GLY A 153 3.22 -23.96 -18.84
C GLY A 153 4.23 -22.81 -18.96
N VAL A 154 3.86 -21.59 -18.58
CA VAL A 154 4.77 -20.42 -18.60
C VAL A 154 5.63 -20.45 -17.34
N ARG A 155 6.94 -20.59 -17.51
CA ARG A 155 7.91 -20.45 -16.41
C ARG A 155 8.19 -18.98 -16.16
N PHE A 156 8.47 -18.62 -14.90
CA PHE A 156 8.96 -17.31 -14.52
C PHE A 156 10.31 -17.45 -13.80
N GLU A 157 11.17 -16.47 -14.01
CA GLU A 157 12.54 -16.44 -13.51
C GLU A 157 12.75 -15.43 -12.39
N ALA A 158 11.73 -14.60 -12.12
CA ALA A 158 11.75 -13.60 -11.09
C ALA A 158 10.35 -13.42 -10.47
N ALA A 159 10.24 -12.78 -9.32
CA ALA A 159 8.95 -12.56 -8.69
C ALA A 159 8.86 -11.21 -7.97
N VAL A 160 7.63 -10.63 -7.94
CA VAL A 160 7.26 -9.49 -7.11
C VAL A 160 6.11 -9.91 -6.20
N LEU A 161 6.33 -9.84 -4.89
CA LEU A 161 5.44 -10.32 -3.83
C LEU A 161 5.05 -9.17 -2.91
N GLY A 162 3.82 -9.17 -2.37
CA GLY A 162 3.40 -8.25 -1.31
C GLY A 162 3.44 -8.92 0.07
N ASN A 163 3.92 -8.22 1.08
CA ASN A 163 3.89 -8.62 2.49
C ASN A 163 3.52 -7.41 3.39
N PRO A 164 2.24 -7.23 3.76
CA PRO A 164 1.09 -8.06 3.39
C PRO A 164 0.71 -7.93 1.91
N SER A 165 0.02 -8.94 1.38
CA SER A 165 -0.49 -8.92 0.01
C SER A 165 -1.64 -7.91 -0.15
N PHE A 166 -1.63 -7.14 -1.23
CA PHE A 166 -2.74 -6.22 -1.55
C PHE A 166 -3.60 -6.81 -2.69
N PRO A 167 -4.93 -6.76 -2.62
CA PRO A 167 -5.75 -6.20 -1.53
C PRO A 167 -6.16 -7.25 -0.47
N CYS A 168 -5.60 -8.45 -0.48
CA CYS A 168 -6.02 -9.56 0.38
C CYS A 168 -5.57 -9.41 1.83
N ALA A 169 -4.67 -8.49 2.14
CA ALA A 169 -4.16 -8.21 3.50
C ALA A 169 -3.61 -9.45 4.23
N ARG A 170 -2.92 -10.35 3.50
CA ARG A 170 -2.35 -11.58 4.07
C ARG A 170 -0.83 -11.49 4.13
N LEU A 171 -0.28 -11.92 5.26
CA LEU A 171 1.15 -11.99 5.47
C LEU A 171 1.78 -13.14 4.67
N LEU A 172 2.98 -12.91 4.17
CA LEU A 172 3.78 -13.90 3.46
C LEU A 172 4.52 -14.80 4.45
N SER A 173 4.32 -16.11 4.37
CA SER A 173 5.05 -17.03 5.23
C SER A 173 6.49 -17.23 4.77
N GLU A 174 7.41 -17.49 5.72
CA GLU A 174 8.81 -17.87 5.46
C GLU A 174 8.91 -19.01 4.43
N ARG A 175 8.13 -20.06 4.64
CA ARG A 175 8.09 -21.22 3.74
C ARG A 175 7.70 -20.87 2.31
N THR A 176 6.77 -19.92 2.16
CA THR A 176 6.35 -19.46 0.83
C THR A 176 7.45 -18.63 0.18
N LEU A 177 8.07 -17.73 0.93
CA LEU A 177 9.19 -16.94 0.46
C LEU A 177 10.36 -17.84 0.00
N ASP A 178 10.71 -18.88 0.79
CA ASP A 178 11.77 -19.84 0.45
C ASP A 178 11.56 -20.46 -0.93
N ARG A 179 10.33 -20.84 -1.27
CA ARG A 179 10.03 -21.42 -2.58
C ARG A 179 10.31 -20.46 -3.74
N TYR A 180 10.05 -19.15 -3.55
CA TYR A 180 10.39 -18.17 -4.59
C TYR A 180 11.89 -17.93 -4.68
N ILE A 181 12.57 -17.83 -3.55
CA ILE A 181 14.02 -17.65 -3.48
C ILE A 181 14.76 -18.80 -4.17
N ASP A 182 14.32 -20.03 -3.93
CA ASP A 182 14.94 -21.23 -4.51
C ASP A 182 14.73 -21.37 -6.04
N HIS A 183 13.70 -20.72 -6.59
CA HIS A 183 13.34 -20.86 -8.01
C HIS A 183 13.63 -19.62 -8.86
N CYS A 184 13.78 -18.44 -8.23
CA CYS A 184 13.92 -17.18 -8.94
C CYS A 184 15.35 -16.65 -8.91
N ASN A 185 15.75 -16.01 -9.99
CA ASN A 185 17.02 -15.31 -10.07
C ASN A 185 17.02 -14.04 -9.17
N TRP A 186 15.86 -13.44 -9.00
CA TRP A 186 15.63 -12.33 -8.05
C TRP A 186 14.17 -12.30 -7.58
N VAL A 187 13.98 -11.89 -6.34
CA VAL A 187 12.68 -11.77 -5.70
C VAL A 187 12.59 -10.40 -5.03
N ILE A 188 11.54 -9.66 -5.32
CA ILE A 188 11.20 -8.44 -4.62
C ILE A 188 10.03 -8.74 -3.68
N VAL A 189 10.15 -8.32 -2.43
CA VAL A 189 9.05 -8.34 -1.44
C VAL A 189 8.71 -6.90 -1.08
N ASP A 190 7.50 -6.47 -1.43
CA ASP A 190 6.98 -5.17 -1.03
C ASP A 190 6.37 -5.26 0.37
N GLU A 191 7.07 -4.67 1.33
CA GLU A 191 6.69 -4.55 2.73
C GLU A 191 6.19 -3.13 3.09
N SER A 192 5.55 -2.45 2.15
CA SER A 192 5.06 -1.06 2.35
C SER A 192 4.16 -0.88 3.57
N SER A 193 3.43 -1.92 3.98
CA SER A 193 2.49 -1.87 5.10
C SER A 193 2.78 -2.90 6.19
N VAL A 194 3.96 -3.53 6.23
CA VAL A 194 4.26 -4.61 7.20
C VAL A 194 4.20 -4.13 8.65
N THR A 195 4.58 -2.88 8.93
CA THR A 195 4.46 -2.26 10.28
C THR A 195 3.02 -1.93 10.67
N LEU A 196 2.08 -2.05 9.74
CA LEU A 196 0.65 -1.80 9.92
C LEU A 196 -0.13 -3.13 9.92
N THR A 197 0.48 -4.21 10.41
CA THR A 197 -0.11 -5.54 10.48
C THR A 197 -0.16 -6.07 11.91
N MET A 198 -1.02 -7.06 12.15
CA MET A 198 -1.05 -7.80 13.42
C MET A 198 0.06 -8.86 13.42
N GLY A 199 1.21 -8.53 14.02
CA GLY A 199 2.30 -9.51 14.25
C GLY A 199 3.07 -9.91 12.98
N GLY A 200 3.10 -9.06 11.95
CA GLY A 200 3.89 -9.32 10.75
C GLY A 200 5.39 -9.13 10.96
N ASP A 201 6.16 -10.16 10.64
CA ASP A 201 7.61 -10.09 10.62
C ASP A 201 8.13 -9.56 9.28
N SER A 202 9.19 -8.75 9.35
CA SER A 202 9.88 -8.21 8.18
C SER A 202 11.01 -9.14 7.71
N PHE A 203 11.15 -9.30 6.41
CA PHE A 203 12.25 -10.06 5.79
C PHE A 203 13.52 -9.23 5.59
N VAL A 204 13.60 -8.02 6.14
CA VAL A 204 14.79 -7.16 6.05
C VAL A 204 16.07 -7.88 6.50
N THR A 205 16.02 -8.62 7.63
CA THR A 205 17.19 -9.36 8.15
C THR A 205 17.69 -10.46 7.22
N ARG A 206 16.86 -10.94 6.31
CA ARG A 206 17.23 -11.89 5.25
C ARG A 206 17.76 -11.16 4.02
N ALA A 207 17.13 -10.05 3.64
CA ALA A 207 17.43 -9.32 2.40
C ALA A 207 18.90 -8.89 2.32
N TYR A 208 19.48 -8.32 3.37
CA TYR A 208 20.89 -7.89 3.31
C TYR A 208 21.91 -9.04 3.38
N LYS A 209 21.46 -10.29 3.61
CA LYS A 209 22.30 -11.50 3.64
C LYS A 209 22.17 -12.36 2.39
N GLN A 210 21.18 -12.09 1.55
CA GLN A 210 20.80 -12.94 0.43
C GLN A 210 20.79 -12.16 -0.89
N GLU A 211 21.63 -12.59 -1.86
CA GLU A 211 21.86 -11.84 -3.09
C GLU A 211 20.63 -11.69 -3.98
N ASN A 212 19.71 -12.65 -3.96
CA ASN A 212 18.53 -12.65 -4.82
C ASN A 212 17.23 -12.22 -4.11
N LEU A 213 17.31 -11.66 -2.88
CA LEU A 213 16.17 -11.12 -2.16
C LEU A 213 16.32 -9.62 -1.95
N ILE A 214 15.28 -8.86 -2.30
CA ILE A 214 15.22 -7.42 -2.10
C ILE A 214 13.89 -7.11 -1.42
N VAL A 215 13.94 -6.37 -0.32
CA VAL A 215 12.76 -5.92 0.43
C VAL A 215 12.56 -4.43 0.23
N ILE A 216 11.35 -4.02 -0.15
CA ILE A 216 10.95 -2.62 -0.28
C ILE A 216 10.15 -2.21 0.96
N ARG A 217 10.44 -1.01 1.47
CA ARG A 217 9.73 -0.37 2.58
C ARG A 217 9.21 1.00 2.13
N ASN A 218 8.10 1.42 2.72
CA ASN A 218 7.47 2.70 2.38
C ASN A 218 7.20 3.54 3.64
N LEU A 219 8.10 4.48 3.93
CA LEU A 219 7.95 5.37 5.09
C LEU A 219 6.73 6.31 4.97
N SER A 220 6.29 6.62 3.76
CA SER A 220 5.08 7.44 3.56
C SER A 220 3.84 6.76 4.14
N GLU A 221 3.68 5.46 3.91
CA GLU A 221 2.60 4.64 4.47
C GLU A 221 2.80 4.42 5.97
N GLU A 222 3.99 3.99 6.35
CA GLU A 222 4.35 3.66 7.73
C GLU A 222 4.15 4.83 8.70
N LEU A 223 4.50 6.04 8.25
CA LEU A 223 4.43 7.26 9.06
C LEU A 223 3.20 8.14 8.78
N GLY A 224 2.21 7.63 8.04
CA GLY A 224 0.96 8.34 7.78
C GLY A 224 1.14 9.68 7.06
N MET A 225 2.09 9.76 6.11
CA MET A 225 2.41 10.99 5.39
C MET A 225 2.54 10.78 3.87
N PRO A 226 1.47 10.31 3.19
CA PRO A 226 1.50 10.02 1.76
C PRO A 226 1.83 11.25 0.87
N GLY A 227 1.72 12.45 1.42
CA GLY A 227 2.13 13.68 0.73
C GLY A 227 3.65 13.88 0.62
N ILE A 228 4.46 13.06 1.30
CA ILE A 228 5.93 13.04 1.19
C ILE A 228 6.34 11.64 0.75
N PRO A 229 6.42 11.38 -0.57
CA PRO A 229 6.66 10.05 -1.11
C PRO A 229 8.08 9.60 -0.82
N LEU A 230 8.26 8.69 0.15
CA LEU A 230 9.55 8.18 0.60
C LEU A 230 9.51 6.67 0.76
N SER A 231 10.23 5.98 -0.12
CA SER A 231 10.42 4.53 -0.09
C SER A 231 11.91 4.19 -0.18
N TYR A 232 12.26 2.99 0.22
CA TYR A 232 13.62 2.47 0.08
C TYR A 232 13.58 0.95 -0.08
N ALA A 233 14.61 0.42 -0.73
CA ALA A 233 14.83 -1.01 -0.81
C ALA A 233 16.05 -1.41 0.02
N ILE A 234 16.01 -2.62 0.57
CA ILE A 234 17.10 -3.25 1.31
C ILE A 234 17.45 -4.56 0.60
N GLY A 235 18.75 -4.77 0.37
CA GLY A 235 19.26 -5.97 -0.26
C GLY A 235 20.73 -6.21 0.06
N HIS A 236 21.28 -7.29 -0.46
CA HIS A 236 22.70 -7.58 -0.35
C HIS A 236 23.54 -6.44 -0.98
N PRO A 237 24.66 -6.02 -0.39
CA PRO A 237 25.47 -4.90 -0.88
C PRO A 237 25.84 -5.01 -2.36
N ASP A 238 26.24 -6.20 -2.83
CA ASP A 238 26.62 -6.40 -4.23
C ASP A 238 25.41 -6.24 -5.17
N THR A 239 24.22 -6.71 -4.75
CA THR A 239 22.97 -6.54 -5.50
C THR A 239 22.58 -5.05 -5.56
N ILE A 240 22.61 -4.35 -4.44
CA ILE A 240 22.33 -2.92 -4.40
C ILE A 240 23.33 -2.12 -5.23
N LYS A 241 24.61 -2.49 -5.20
CA LYS A 241 25.65 -1.89 -6.05
C LYS A 241 25.38 -2.07 -7.54
N LEU A 242 24.88 -3.26 -7.95
CA LEU A 242 24.46 -3.51 -9.33
C LEU A 242 23.30 -2.59 -9.72
N ILE A 243 22.24 -2.53 -8.90
CA ILE A 243 21.03 -1.77 -9.20
C ILE A 243 21.30 -0.26 -9.29
N ARG A 244 22.15 0.27 -8.41
CA ARG A 244 22.55 1.70 -8.42
C ARG A 244 23.15 2.18 -9.74
N GLN A 245 23.65 1.30 -10.59
CA GLN A 245 24.16 1.67 -11.92
C GLN A 245 23.05 2.09 -12.91
N PHE A 246 21.80 1.76 -12.59
CA PHE A 246 20.61 2.03 -13.40
C PHE A 246 19.70 3.10 -12.83
N THR A 247 20.03 3.66 -11.64
CA THR A 247 19.24 4.71 -10.96
C THR A 247 19.97 6.05 -11.08
N ASP A 248 19.23 7.13 -11.27
CA ASP A 248 19.79 8.48 -11.38
C ASP A 248 19.97 9.19 -10.03
N GLY A 249 19.34 8.67 -8.96
CA GLY A 249 19.43 9.19 -7.59
C GLY A 249 18.87 10.61 -7.40
N THR A 250 18.16 11.17 -8.40
CA THR A 250 17.72 12.57 -8.38
C THR A 250 16.37 12.81 -7.73
N SER A 251 15.66 11.74 -7.37
CA SER A 251 14.28 11.79 -6.87
C SER A 251 14.16 12.20 -5.39
N ILE A 252 15.27 12.30 -4.67
CA ILE A 252 15.30 12.53 -3.22
C ILE A 252 15.39 14.03 -2.94
N GLY A 253 14.47 14.56 -2.11
CA GLY A 253 14.45 15.94 -1.64
C GLY A 253 14.86 16.07 -0.18
N MET A 254 15.12 17.29 0.28
CA MET A 254 15.54 17.58 1.66
C MET A 254 14.58 17.06 2.72
N PHE A 255 13.28 17.05 2.46
CA PHE A 255 12.30 16.53 3.42
C PHE A 255 12.45 15.03 3.68
N HIS A 256 12.90 14.26 2.70
CA HIS A 256 13.20 12.83 2.87
C HIS A 256 14.34 12.60 3.86
N GLU A 257 15.40 13.42 3.77
CA GLU A 257 16.52 13.36 4.70
C GLU A 257 16.11 13.74 6.12
N ILE A 258 15.29 14.80 6.26
CA ILE A 258 14.76 15.26 7.55
C ILE A 258 13.93 14.16 8.21
N VAL A 259 13.03 13.50 7.44
CA VAL A 259 12.23 12.39 7.93
C VAL A 259 13.12 11.24 8.45
N ALA A 260 14.10 10.82 7.65
CA ALA A 260 14.99 9.72 8.04
C ALA A 260 15.82 10.01 9.31
N GLN A 261 16.19 11.26 9.55
CA GLN A 261 16.86 11.68 10.78
C GLN A 261 16.00 11.51 12.04
N GLN A 262 14.66 11.51 11.91
CA GLN A 262 13.74 11.39 13.03
C GLN A 262 13.42 9.93 13.41
N LEU A 263 13.67 8.96 12.54
CA LEU A 263 13.29 7.55 12.74
C LEU A 263 13.72 6.97 14.09
N PRO A 264 14.97 7.19 14.59
CA PRO A 264 15.40 6.63 15.88
C PRO A 264 14.58 7.11 17.09
N TYR A 265 13.80 8.16 16.92
CA TYR A 265 13.06 8.82 17.99
C TYR A 265 11.54 8.59 17.93
N LEU A 266 11.07 7.64 17.12
CA LEU A 266 9.66 7.36 16.88
C LEU A 266 9.14 6.10 17.61
N GLY A 267 9.84 5.60 18.62
CA GLY A 267 9.42 4.40 19.36
C GLY A 267 8.00 4.50 19.91
N ASP A 268 7.65 5.60 20.57
CA ASP A 268 6.31 5.83 21.11
C ASP A 268 5.23 5.84 20.00
N TYR A 269 5.58 6.38 18.82
CA TYR A 269 4.66 6.39 17.68
C TYR A 269 4.40 4.96 17.18
N GLN A 270 5.42 4.12 17.11
CA GLN A 270 5.28 2.72 16.71
C GLN A 270 4.44 1.93 17.72
N GLU A 271 4.64 2.12 19.03
CA GLU A 271 3.83 1.48 20.08
C GLU A 271 2.35 1.87 19.98
N ARG A 272 2.07 3.15 19.75
CA ARG A 272 0.71 3.64 19.53
C ARG A 272 0.09 3.07 18.27
N THR A 273 0.87 2.94 17.20
CA THR A 273 0.45 2.30 15.95
C THR A 273 0.05 0.85 16.21
N ASN A 274 0.92 0.06 16.84
CA ASN A 274 0.65 -1.34 17.15
C ASN A 274 -0.62 -1.48 18.01
N THR A 275 -0.77 -0.65 19.05
CA THR A 275 -1.95 -0.67 19.92
C THR A 275 -3.24 -0.39 19.15
N LEU A 276 -3.23 0.57 18.22
CA LEU A 276 -4.38 0.89 17.39
C LEU A 276 -4.71 -0.27 16.44
N ILE A 277 -3.70 -0.77 15.73
CA ILE A 277 -3.85 -1.84 14.74
C ILE A 277 -4.39 -3.12 15.38
N ASP A 278 -3.80 -3.56 16.48
CA ASP A 278 -4.19 -4.78 17.18
C ASP A 278 -5.65 -4.73 17.70
N LYS A 279 -6.12 -3.52 18.05
CA LYS A 279 -7.49 -3.31 18.49
C LYS A 279 -8.48 -3.16 17.34
N GLU A 280 -8.17 -2.33 16.36
CA GLU A 280 -9.13 -1.90 15.36
C GLU A 280 -9.31 -2.89 14.21
N ILE A 281 -8.28 -3.62 13.78
CA ILE A 281 -8.44 -4.61 12.70
C ILE A 281 -9.50 -5.67 13.05
N PRO A 282 -9.43 -6.38 14.17
CA PRO A 282 -10.44 -7.39 14.51
C PRO A 282 -11.80 -6.77 14.77
N TRP A 283 -11.86 -5.56 15.34
CA TRP A 283 -13.11 -4.87 15.59
C TRP A 283 -13.83 -4.49 14.28
N VAL A 284 -13.13 -3.87 13.34
CA VAL A 284 -13.71 -3.49 12.04
C VAL A 284 -14.16 -4.73 11.25
N GLN A 285 -13.35 -5.79 11.20
CA GLN A 285 -13.73 -7.04 10.55
C GLN A 285 -15.03 -7.62 11.15
N CYS A 286 -15.12 -7.63 12.49
CA CYS A 286 -16.31 -8.08 13.19
C CYS A 286 -17.54 -7.23 12.83
N MET A 287 -17.43 -5.90 12.93
CA MET A 287 -18.53 -4.98 12.66
C MET A 287 -19.02 -5.03 11.22
N LEU A 288 -18.09 -5.10 10.25
CA LEU A 288 -18.43 -5.27 8.83
C LEU A 288 -19.14 -6.60 8.57
N SER A 289 -18.73 -7.70 9.22
CA SER A 289 -19.35 -9.02 9.06
C SER A 289 -20.78 -9.10 9.58
N LEU A 290 -21.18 -8.17 10.45
CA LEU A 290 -22.55 -8.05 10.97
C LEU A 290 -23.49 -7.26 10.03
N ILE A 291 -22.97 -6.67 8.95
CA ILE A 291 -23.78 -5.94 7.98
C ILE A 291 -24.31 -6.93 6.94
N PRO A 292 -25.64 -7.08 6.80
CA PRO A 292 -26.22 -8.00 5.83
C PRO A 292 -25.74 -7.70 4.40
N GLY A 293 -25.29 -8.72 3.69
CA GLY A 293 -24.86 -8.60 2.30
C GLY A 293 -23.43 -8.09 2.08
N ILE A 294 -22.67 -7.89 3.16
CA ILE A 294 -21.23 -7.70 3.08
C ILE A 294 -20.53 -9.00 3.47
N ARG A 295 -19.73 -9.53 2.57
CA ARG A 295 -18.77 -10.60 2.87
C ARG A 295 -17.42 -10.00 3.17
N VAL A 296 -16.89 -10.29 4.35
CA VAL A 296 -15.58 -9.84 4.81
C VAL A 296 -14.54 -10.92 4.57
N PHE A 297 -13.38 -10.55 4.02
CA PHE A 297 -12.23 -11.45 3.90
C PHE A 297 -11.29 -11.25 5.08
N PRO A 298 -10.71 -12.34 5.64
CA PRO A 298 -9.78 -12.22 6.76
C PRO A 298 -8.60 -11.32 6.42
N SER A 299 -8.33 -10.35 7.28
CA SER A 299 -7.24 -9.40 7.14
C SER A 299 -6.26 -9.49 8.32
N GLU A 300 -4.97 -9.37 8.01
CA GLU A 300 -3.87 -9.23 8.97
C GLU A 300 -3.24 -7.81 8.91
N ALA A 301 -3.76 -6.92 8.03
CA ALA A 301 -3.23 -5.58 7.81
C ALA A 301 -4.27 -4.48 8.07
N ASN A 302 -3.84 -3.22 8.06
CA ASN A 302 -4.68 -2.03 8.29
C ASN A 302 -5.70 -1.73 7.18
N PHE A 303 -6.05 -2.72 6.38
CA PHE A 303 -7.12 -2.65 5.38
C PHE A 303 -7.83 -3.99 5.27
N VAL A 304 -9.13 -3.95 4.99
CA VAL A 304 -10.00 -5.11 4.91
C VAL A 304 -10.65 -5.19 3.55
N MET A 305 -10.41 -6.29 2.82
CA MET A 305 -11.12 -6.55 1.57
C MET A 305 -12.54 -7.04 1.88
N CYS A 306 -13.51 -6.47 1.19
CA CYS A 306 -14.91 -6.82 1.31
C CYS A 306 -15.51 -7.12 -0.06
N ALA A 307 -16.62 -7.91 -0.07
CA ALA A 307 -17.42 -8.09 -1.26
C ALA A 307 -18.88 -7.82 -0.95
N LEU A 308 -19.56 -7.14 -1.87
CA LEU A 308 -21.02 -7.03 -1.87
C LEU A 308 -21.60 -8.33 -2.44
N GLU A 309 -22.45 -9.00 -1.67
CA GLU A 309 -23.12 -10.21 -2.12
C GLU A 309 -24.25 -9.89 -3.11
N GLU A 310 -24.43 -10.69 -4.16
CA GLU A 310 -25.45 -10.47 -5.20
C GLU A 310 -26.87 -10.38 -4.62
N ARG A 311 -27.12 -11.11 -3.53
CA ARG A 311 -28.41 -11.07 -2.83
C ARG A 311 -28.67 -9.70 -2.24
N ALA A 312 -27.64 -9.08 -1.65
CA ALA A 312 -27.74 -7.75 -1.06
C ALA A 312 -27.96 -6.66 -2.11
N ALA A 313 -27.29 -6.77 -3.26
CA ALA A 313 -27.49 -5.86 -4.36
C ALA A 313 -28.97 -5.83 -4.79
N ARG A 314 -29.64 -6.99 -4.85
CA ARG A 314 -31.06 -7.10 -5.19
C ARG A 314 -31.98 -6.61 -4.08
N ASP A 315 -31.70 -6.97 -2.84
CA ASP A 315 -32.58 -6.70 -1.70
C ASP A 315 -32.54 -5.22 -1.26
N PHE A 316 -31.40 -4.55 -1.45
CA PHE A 316 -31.17 -3.16 -0.99
C PHE A 316 -31.07 -2.14 -2.13
N GLY A 317 -31.23 -2.55 -3.39
CA GLY A 317 -31.20 -1.65 -4.56
C GLY A 317 -29.84 -1.00 -4.81
N ILE A 318 -28.75 -1.69 -4.44
CA ILE A 318 -27.37 -1.30 -4.72
C ILE A 318 -26.93 -2.12 -5.94
N ALA A 319 -26.52 -1.46 -7.02
CA ALA A 319 -26.22 -2.16 -8.27
C ALA A 319 -24.99 -3.08 -8.15
N ASP A 320 -23.92 -2.56 -7.58
CA ASP A 320 -22.63 -3.25 -7.38
C ASP A 320 -21.76 -2.52 -6.32
N ALA A 321 -20.50 -2.94 -6.14
CA ALA A 321 -19.59 -2.29 -5.21
C ALA A 321 -19.22 -0.86 -5.64
N THR A 322 -19.16 -0.58 -6.93
CA THR A 322 -18.90 0.77 -7.44
C THR A 322 -20.02 1.74 -7.05
N ASP A 323 -21.31 1.31 -7.18
CA ASP A 323 -22.47 2.09 -6.72
C ASP A 323 -22.43 2.32 -5.20
N LEU A 324 -22.09 1.28 -4.41
CA LEU A 324 -21.91 1.42 -2.96
C LEU A 324 -20.84 2.45 -2.61
N VAL A 325 -19.68 2.38 -3.26
CA VAL A 325 -18.57 3.34 -3.04
C VAL A 325 -19.01 4.76 -3.37
N VAL A 326 -19.71 4.98 -4.47
CA VAL A 326 -20.22 6.31 -4.86
C VAL A 326 -21.22 6.86 -3.83
N ARG A 327 -22.11 6.02 -3.30
CA ARG A 327 -23.05 6.43 -2.24
C ARG A 327 -22.32 6.84 -0.95
N LEU A 328 -21.29 6.08 -0.57
CA LEU A 328 -20.46 6.41 0.58
C LEU A 328 -19.66 7.71 0.37
N GLN A 329 -19.14 7.94 -0.83
CA GLN A 329 -18.48 9.21 -1.16
C GLN A 329 -19.43 10.40 -1.00
N THR A 330 -20.68 10.25 -1.43
CA THR A 330 -21.72 11.27 -1.25
C THR A 330 -22.02 11.54 0.24
N ALA A 331 -21.81 10.54 1.09
CA ALA A 331 -21.96 10.65 2.55
C ALA A 331 -20.66 11.10 3.26
N GLY A 332 -19.59 11.46 2.54
CA GLY A 332 -18.33 11.94 3.09
C GLY A 332 -17.27 10.85 3.37
N PHE A 333 -17.47 9.62 2.88
CA PHE A 333 -16.56 8.50 3.11
C PHE A 333 -15.91 8.02 1.81
N GLY A 334 -14.59 8.17 1.67
CA GLY A 334 -13.83 7.62 0.55
C GLY A 334 -13.46 6.16 0.79
N LEU A 335 -13.96 5.23 -0.04
CA LEU A 335 -13.54 3.84 -0.06
C LEU A 335 -12.88 3.52 -1.40
N ARG A 336 -12.08 2.46 -1.42
CA ARG A 336 -11.41 2.03 -2.65
C ARG A 336 -12.22 0.96 -3.36
N ASP A 337 -12.68 1.26 -4.58
CA ASP A 337 -13.25 0.27 -5.50
C ASP A 337 -12.11 -0.61 -6.06
N LEU A 338 -12.26 -1.92 -5.96
CA LEU A 338 -11.26 -2.88 -6.43
C LEU A 338 -11.55 -3.37 -7.87
N THR A 339 -12.54 -2.82 -8.54
CA THR A 339 -12.90 -3.19 -9.92
C THR A 339 -11.72 -2.96 -10.87
N GLY A 340 -11.32 -4.01 -11.59
CA GLY A 340 -10.22 -3.99 -12.58
C GLY A 340 -8.82 -4.10 -12.02
N ILE A 341 -8.67 -4.35 -10.71
CA ILE A 341 -7.40 -4.83 -10.18
C ILE A 341 -7.10 -6.21 -10.79
N PRO A 342 -5.87 -6.47 -11.25
CA PRO A 342 -5.50 -7.77 -11.81
C PRO A 342 -5.86 -8.93 -10.87
N GLY A 343 -6.68 -9.88 -11.35
CA GLY A 343 -7.18 -11.00 -10.56
C GLY A 343 -8.54 -10.75 -9.87
N ILE A 344 -9.13 -9.57 -10.03
CA ILE A 344 -10.48 -9.23 -9.58
C ILE A 344 -11.36 -8.95 -10.81
N GLU A 345 -12.22 -9.90 -11.17
CA GLU A 345 -13.00 -9.82 -12.40
C GLU A 345 -14.41 -9.26 -12.22
N ALA A 346 -14.91 -9.24 -10.96
CA ALA A 346 -16.30 -8.83 -10.67
C ALA A 346 -16.35 -7.48 -9.97
N ASN A 347 -17.31 -6.63 -10.36
CA ASN A 347 -17.60 -5.32 -9.75
C ASN A 347 -18.30 -5.46 -8.40
N ARG A 348 -17.76 -6.30 -7.51
CA ARG A 348 -18.36 -6.55 -6.20
C ARG A 348 -17.42 -6.33 -5.03
N TYR A 349 -16.14 -6.04 -5.30
CA TYR A 349 -15.12 -5.95 -4.27
C TYR A 349 -14.75 -4.51 -3.99
N PHE A 350 -14.56 -4.19 -2.71
CA PHE A 350 -14.10 -2.90 -2.23
C PHE A 350 -13.17 -3.07 -1.03
N LEU A 351 -12.41 -2.05 -0.72
CA LEU A 351 -11.46 -2.02 0.39
C LEU A 351 -11.92 -1.00 1.43
N VAL A 352 -11.79 -1.37 2.69
CA VAL A 352 -11.99 -0.51 3.86
C VAL A 352 -10.65 -0.43 4.61
N CYS A 353 -10.01 0.73 4.63
CA CYS A 353 -8.82 0.96 5.44
C CYS A 353 -9.20 1.22 6.89
N ILE A 354 -8.31 0.86 7.82
CA ILE A 354 -8.49 1.11 9.24
C ILE A 354 -8.16 2.57 9.55
N ARG A 355 -9.04 3.20 10.33
CA ARG A 355 -8.86 4.59 10.80
C ARG A 355 -8.96 4.64 12.34
N SER A 356 -9.13 5.83 12.91
CA SER A 356 -9.44 5.96 14.33
C SER A 356 -10.73 5.22 14.69
N HIS A 357 -10.90 4.82 15.94
CA HIS A 357 -12.10 4.12 16.39
C HIS A 357 -13.38 4.91 16.08
N GLU A 358 -13.36 6.23 16.34
CA GLU A 358 -14.50 7.11 16.07
C GLU A 358 -14.87 7.14 14.56
N GLU A 359 -13.87 7.26 13.68
CA GLU A 359 -14.10 7.22 12.23
C GLU A 359 -14.63 5.86 11.78
N ASN A 360 -14.06 4.76 12.32
CA ASN A 360 -14.50 3.40 12.02
C ASN A 360 -15.98 3.19 12.43
N GLU A 361 -16.39 3.67 13.61
CA GLU A 361 -17.79 3.63 14.06
C GLU A 361 -18.72 4.41 13.13
N LYS A 362 -18.34 5.62 12.72
CA LYS A 362 -19.11 6.46 11.79
C LYS A 362 -19.31 5.75 10.46
N LEU A 363 -18.24 5.15 9.89
CA LEU A 363 -18.34 4.38 8.64
C LEU A 363 -19.31 3.19 8.78
N ILE A 364 -19.17 2.39 9.86
CA ILE A 364 -20.04 1.22 10.10
C ILE A 364 -21.51 1.63 10.22
N GLN A 365 -21.80 2.72 10.92
CA GLN A 365 -23.16 3.27 11.05
C GLN A 365 -23.71 3.70 9.68
N THR A 366 -22.91 4.44 8.91
CA THR A 366 -23.30 4.92 7.57
C THR A 366 -23.54 3.76 6.60
N LEU A 367 -22.65 2.74 6.60
CA LEU A 367 -22.86 1.52 5.80
C LEU A 367 -24.16 0.80 6.14
N ARG A 368 -24.50 0.69 7.43
CA ARG A 368 -25.77 0.10 7.89
C ARG A 368 -26.96 0.89 7.38
N CYS A 369 -26.94 2.22 7.49
CA CYS A 369 -28.00 3.07 6.97
C CYS A 369 -28.19 2.91 5.46
N ILE A 370 -27.11 2.91 4.69
CA ILE A 370 -27.16 2.77 3.22
C ILE A 370 -27.69 1.39 2.80
N ILE A 371 -27.27 0.33 3.51
CA ILE A 371 -27.60 -1.06 3.12
C ILE A 371 -28.94 -1.49 3.70
N VAL A 372 -29.26 -1.15 4.97
CA VAL A 372 -30.42 -1.73 5.69
C VAL A 372 -31.59 -0.77 5.76
N GLU A 373 -31.35 0.54 5.92
CA GLU A 373 -32.39 1.55 6.04
C GLU A 373 -32.67 2.13 4.65
N ARG A 374 -33.79 1.73 4.03
CA ARG A 374 -34.28 2.42 2.83
C ARG A 374 -34.58 3.87 3.17
N PRO A 375 -34.07 4.86 2.42
CA PRO A 375 -34.70 6.16 2.46
C PRO A 375 -36.14 5.99 1.95
N TYR A 376 -37.11 6.34 2.81
CA TYR A 376 -38.53 6.42 2.43
C TYR A 376 -38.71 7.45 1.34
#